data_71d65f67169f13975275d8efe3b718a2
#
_entry.id   71d65f67169f13975275d8efe3b718a2
#
_cell.length_a   1.000
_cell.length_b   1.000
_cell.length_c   1.000
_cell.angle_alpha   90.00
_cell.angle_beta   90.00
_cell.angle_gamma   90.00
#
_symmetry.space_group_name_H-M   'P 1'
#
loop_
_entity.id
_entity.type
_entity.pdbx_description
1 polymer ?
#
loop_
_entity_poly.entity_id
_entity_poly.type
_entity_poly.pdbx_seq_one_letter_code
_entity_poly.pdbx_strand_id
1 'polypeptide(L)'
;MKLLALIKTYLNQILRGVVIGVANIIPGVSGGTMMVSMGVYDTLIHSITHLFKEFWKSIKALLPYVVGMLIGILAFASLISWGLENHELPTNTLFIGLILGGLSPLIKKIDRKKIGPAAIIAFVLLFALIIWMGLQNKDSIQNADTIDMNAGQMLIMVLLGMVASGTMIIPGVSGSLVLMLLGYYKAVTGALKTFGHALLHVDFAAMGQPVLMLLPFLIGIVLGIFGVAKLIEWLTAKYPTATYCGVLGLVAASPLALLIQTNMGSLSVGLVVAAVITFAIGFAIAWLLAKHSKEDA
;
A
#
# COMPACT_ATOMS: atom_id res chain seq x y z
N MET A 1 -22.50 23.79 15.40
CA MET A 1 -22.12 23.54 13.98
C MET A 1 -20.63 23.18 13.81
N LYS A 2 -19.65 23.94 14.35
CA LYS A 2 -18.19 23.64 14.18
C LYS A 2 -17.75 22.27 14.71
N LEU A 3 -18.26 21.82 15.88
CA LEU A 3 -17.89 20.52 16.47
C LEU A 3 -18.38 19.33 15.62
N LEU A 4 -19.62 19.38 15.13
CA LEU A 4 -20.16 18.34 14.24
C LEU A 4 -19.40 18.22 12.92
N ALA A 5 -19.00 19.35 12.34
CA ALA A 5 -18.16 19.37 11.14
C ALA A 5 -16.80 18.72 11.41
N LEU A 6 -16.16 19.05 12.54
CA LEU A 6 -14.88 18.47 12.94
C LEU A 6 -14.97 16.95 13.14
N ILE A 7 -16.00 16.47 13.84
CA ILE A 7 -16.25 15.03 14.05
C ILE A 7 -16.43 14.33 12.71
N LYS A 8 -17.22 14.92 11.78
CA LYS A 8 -17.45 14.37 10.44
C LYS A 8 -16.14 14.23 9.66
N THR A 9 -15.27 15.25 9.73
CA THR A 9 -13.95 15.22 9.06
C THR A 9 -13.07 14.09 9.60
N TYR A 10 -12.91 13.98 10.93
CA TYR A 10 -12.10 12.91 11.53
C TYR A 10 -12.68 11.52 11.24
N LEU A 11 -14.00 11.35 11.30
CA LEU A 11 -14.64 10.07 10.98
C LEU A 11 -14.38 9.67 9.53
N ASN A 12 -14.46 10.61 8.59
CA ASN A 12 -14.15 10.37 7.17
C ASN A 12 -12.68 9.97 6.97
N GLN A 13 -11.75 10.63 7.67
CA GLN A 13 -10.33 10.28 7.64
C GLN A 13 -10.08 8.86 8.20
N ILE A 14 -10.73 8.51 9.33
CA ILE A 14 -10.65 7.16 9.92
C ILE A 14 -11.20 6.13 8.95
N LEU A 15 -12.36 6.35 8.33
CA LEU A 15 -12.95 5.42 7.35
C LEU A 15 -12.03 5.19 6.14
N ARG A 16 -11.39 6.24 5.62
CA ARG A 16 -10.37 6.10 4.57
C ARG A 16 -9.16 5.30 5.07
N GLY A 17 -8.73 5.55 6.30
CA GLY A 17 -7.69 4.77 6.97
C GLY A 17 -8.06 3.29 7.06
N VAL A 18 -9.30 2.95 7.43
CA VAL A 18 -9.80 1.57 7.45
C VAL A 18 -9.65 0.90 6.09
N VAL A 19 -10.08 1.55 5.01
CA VAL A 19 -9.96 1.00 3.63
C VAL A 19 -8.49 0.77 3.27
N ILE A 20 -7.60 1.71 3.59
CA ILE A 20 -6.16 1.58 3.35
C ILE A 20 -5.59 0.42 4.17
N GLY A 21 -5.97 0.28 5.44
CA GLY A 21 -5.54 -0.80 6.34
C GLY A 21 -5.99 -2.17 5.85
N VAL A 22 -7.24 -2.30 5.45
CA VAL A 22 -7.78 -3.54 4.87
C VAL A 22 -7.03 -3.93 3.59
N ALA A 23 -6.73 -2.97 2.71
CA ALA A 23 -5.97 -3.21 1.49
C ALA A 23 -4.54 -3.70 1.75
N ASN A 24 -3.90 -3.25 2.83
CA ASN A 24 -2.54 -3.68 3.20
C ASN A 24 -2.46 -5.17 3.63
N ILE A 25 -3.59 -5.81 3.96
CA ILE A 25 -3.65 -7.24 4.31
C ILE A 25 -3.51 -8.11 3.05
N ILE A 26 -3.92 -7.59 1.89
CA ILE A 26 -4.05 -8.37 0.66
C ILE A 26 -2.72 -8.40 -0.09
N PRO A 27 -2.18 -9.60 -0.37
CA PRO A 27 -1.02 -9.73 -1.22
C PRO A 27 -1.29 -9.17 -2.63
N GLY A 28 -0.42 -8.28 -3.12
CA GLY A 28 -0.57 -7.68 -4.45
C GLY A 28 -1.38 -6.38 -4.48
N VAL A 29 -2.08 -6.01 -3.40
CA VAL A 29 -2.69 -4.68 -3.26
C VAL A 29 -1.75 -3.76 -2.50
N SER A 30 -1.55 -2.55 -3.01
CA SER A 30 -0.67 -1.55 -2.39
C SER A 30 -1.48 -0.54 -1.57
N GLY A 31 -1.06 -0.29 -0.33
CA GLY A 31 -1.61 0.79 0.48
C GLY A 31 -1.49 2.15 -0.21
N GLY A 32 -0.39 2.38 -0.95
CA GLY A 32 -0.20 3.57 -1.78
C GLY A 32 -1.28 3.72 -2.85
N THR A 33 -1.70 2.64 -3.49
CA THR A 33 -2.83 2.63 -4.44
C THR A 33 -4.12 3.07 -3.75
N MET A 34 -4.39 2.57 -2.55
CA MET A 34 -5.56 2.98 -1.78
C MET A 34 -5.49 4.44 -1.31
N MET A 35 -4.32 4.93 -0.89
CA MET A 35 -4.15 6.36 -0.58
C MET A 35 -4.52 7.26 -1.77
N VAL A 36 -4.11 6.86 -2.99
CA VAL A 36 -4.47 7.57 -4.23
C VAL A 36 -5.96 7.47 -4.49
N SER A 37 -6.53 6.27 -4.41
CA SER A 37 -7.97 6.03 -4.65
C SER A 37 -8.86 6.76 -3.65
N MET A 38 -8.40 6.89 -2.40
CA MET A 38 -9.12 7.65 -1.37
C MET A 38 -8.86 9.16 -1.45
N GLY A 39 -8.01 9.62 -2.37
CA GLY A 39 -7.70 11.03 -2.58
C GLY A 39 -6.88 11.69 -1.44
N VAL A 40 -6.17 10.87 -0.65
CA VAL A 40 -5.42 11.34 0.54
C VAL A 40 -3.90 11.26 0.36
N TYR A 41 -3.45 10.78 -0.78
CA TYR A 41 -2.04 10.50 -1.06
C TYR A 41 -1.13 11.69 -0.80
N ASP A 42 -1.41 12.86 -1.40
CA ASP A 42 -0.55 14.03 -1.25
C ASP A 42 -0.57 14.58 0.18
N THR A 43 -1.73 14.53 0.86
CA THR A 43 -1.85 14.94 2.25
C THR A 43 -0.96 14.08 3.15
N LEU A 44 -0.95 12.75 2.95
CA LEU A 44 -0.12 11.84 3.73
C LEU A 44 1.36 12.01 3.42
N ILE A 45 1.73 12.11 2.13
CA ILE A 45 3.11 12.35 1.70
C ILE A 45 3.64 13.66 2.29
N HIS A 46 2.88 14.76 2.15
CA HIS A 46 3.27 16.06 2.72
C HIS A 46 3.43 15.99 4.25
N SER A 47 2.51 15.33 4.94
CA SER A 47 2.58 15.21 6.41
C SER A 47 3.77 14.36 6.87
N ILE A 48 4.16 13.34 6.11
CA ILE A 48 5.35 12.53 6.38
C ILE A 48 6.61 13.39 6.16
N THR A 49 6.73 14.06 5.03
CA THR A 49 7.94 14.84 4.68
C THR A 49 8.17 16.03 5.61
N HIS A 50 7.09 16.59 6.16
CA HIS A 50 7.14 17.74 7.08
C HIS A 50 7.03 17.34 8.57
N LEU A 51 7.10 16.04 8.89
CA LEU A 51 6.93 15.54 10.26
C LEU A 51 7.85 16.22 11.26
N PHE A 52 9.11 16.46 10.91
CA PHE A 52 10.10 17.10 11.81
C PHE A 52 10.02 18.63 11.80
N LYS A 53 9.43 19.24 10.76
CA LYS A 53 9.28 20.70 10.67
C LYS A 53 7.99 21.20 11.31
N GLU A 54 6.91 20.47 11.11
CA GLU A 54 5.55 20.79 11.54
C GLU A 54 4.94 19.64 12.36
N PHE A 55 5.68 19.19 13.39
CA PHE A 55 5.38 17.95 14.13
C PHE A 55 3.92 17.80 14.53
N TRP A 56 3.37 18.74 15.28
CA TRP A 56 1.98 18.65 15.78
C TRP A 56 0.94 18.69 14.67
N LYS A 57 1.21 19.44 13.60
CA LYS A 57 0.32 19.54 12.45
C LYS A 57 0.33 18.22 11.66
N SER A 58 1.52 17.67 11.43
CA SER A 58 1.68 16.40 10.74
C SER A 58 1.08 15.24 11.53
N ILE A 59 1.30 15.16 12.84
CA ILE A 59 0.70 14.13 13.70
C ILE A 59 -0.82 14.23 13.68
N LYS A 60 -1.41 15.41 13.82
CA LYS A 60 -2.87 15.58 13.74
C LYS A 60 -3.45 15.16 12.40
N ALA A 61 -2.71 15.40 11.31
CA ALA A 61 -3.13 14.97 9.97
C ALA A 61 -2.99 13.46 9.76
N LEU A 62 -1.93 12.83 10.27
CA LEU A 62 -1.66 11.40 10.09
C LEU A 62 -2.47 10.50 11.02
N LEU A 63 -2.67 10.93 12.28
CA LEU A 63 -3.23 10.09 13.35
C LEU A 63 -4.59 9.46 13.00
N PRO A 64 -5.58 10.16 12.44
CA PRO A 64 -6.86 9.57 12.10
C PRO A 64 -6.73 8.44 11.08
N TYR A 65 -5.85 8.59 10.08
CA TYR A 65 -5.59 7.54 9.09
C TYR A 65 -4.87 6.34 9.69
N VAL A 66 -3.89 6.56 10.56
CA VAL A 66 -3.17 5.47 11.25
C VAL A 66 -4.12 4.70 12.16
N VAL A 67 -4.96 5.39 12.94
CA VAL A 67 -6.00 4.75 13.76
C VAL A 67 -6.96 3.94 12.88
N GLY A 68 -7.42 4.52 11.77
CA GLY A 68 -8.26 3.82 10.80
C GLY A 68 -7.57 2.59 10.20
N MET A 69 -6.29 2.70 9.81
CA MET A 69 -5.51 1.56 9.29
C MET A 69 -5.42 0.42 10.31
N LEU A 70 -5.14 0.73 11.56
CA LEU A 70 -5.08 -0.27 12.63
C LEU A 70 -6.44 -0.95 12.84
N ILE A 71 -7.53 -0.17 12.89
CA ILE A 71 -8.89 -0.72 12.97
C ILE A 71 -9.17 -1.63 11.76
N GLY A 72 -8.83 -1.18 10.55
CA GLY A 72 -9.02 -1.95 9.33
C GLY A 72 -8.28 -3.30 9.37
N ILE A 73 -7.01 -3.28 9.76
CA ILE A 73 -6.20 -4.50 9.89
C ILE A 73 -6.80 -5.43 10.96
N LEU A 74 -7.01 -4.94 12.18
CA LEU A 74 -7.43 -5.78 13.30
C LEU A 74 -8.85 -6.34 13.14
N ALA A 75 -9.78 -5.51 12.63
CA ALA A 75 -11.18 -5.93 12.49
C ALA A 75 -11.44 -6.82 11.26
N PHE A 76 -10.67 -6.64 10.19
CA PHE A 76 -10.98 -7.29 8.92
C PHE A 76 -9.95 -8.33 8.46
N ALA A 77 -8.79 -8.48 9.15
CA ALA A 77 -7.77 -9.43 8.73
C ALA A 77 -8.31 -10.86 8.56
N SER A 78 -9.04 -11.37 9.54
CA SER A 78 -9.61 -12.73 9.49
C SER A 78 -10.67 -12.85 8.39
N LEU A 79 -11.51 -11.83 8.20
CA LEU A 79 -12.54 -11.83 7.16
C LEU A 79 -11.91 -11.81 5.75
N ILE A 80 -10.89 -10.99 5.56
CA ILE A 80 -10.20 -10.89 4.27
C ILE A 80 -9.42 -12.18 3.98
N SER A 81 -8.71 -12.75 4.97
CA SER A 81 -8.03 -14.03 4.80
C SER A 81 -9.00 -15.14 4.42
N TRP A 82 -10.13 -15.24 5.13
CA TRP A 82 -11.18 -16.18 4.80
C TRP A 82 -11.74 -15.97 3.38
N GLY A 83 -11.96 -14.71 2.99
CA GLY A 83 -12.43 -14.36 1.65
C GLY A 83 -11.44 -14.73 0.56
N LEU A 84 -10.14 -14.52 0.78
CA LEU A 84 -9.08 -14.89 -0.17
C LEU A 84 -8.91 -16.41 -0.27
N GLU A 85 -9.07 -17.15 0.81
CA GLU A 85 -8.95 -18.61 0.82
C GLU A 85 -10.15 -19.31 0.17
N ASN A 86 -11.38 -18.80 0.37
CA ASN A 86 -12.60 -19.47 -0.04
C ASN A 86 -13.31 -18.81 -1.25
N HIS A 87 -13.09 -17.51 -1.46
CA HIS A 87 -13.78 -16.69 -2.49
C HIS A 87 -12.80 -15.65 -3.08
N GLU A 88 -11.67 -16.12 -3.61
CA GLU A 88 -10.58 -15.24 -4.05
C GLU A 88 -11.03 -14.23 -5.12
N LEU A 89 -11.75 -14.68 -6.16
CA LEU A 89 -12.21 -13.80 -7.24
C LEU A 89 -13.18 -12.70 -6.75
N PRO A 90 -14.27 -12.97 -6.00
CA PRO A 90 -15.12 -11.92 -5.42
C PRO A 90 -14.37 -10.98 -4.49
N THR A 91 -13.43 -11.49 -3.70
CA THR A 91 -12.62 -10.66 -2.80
C THR A 91 -11.72 -9.71 -3.58
N ASN A 92 -11.00 -10.21 -4.58
CA ASN A 92 -10.12 -9.39 -5.42
C ASN A 92 -10.90 -8.38 -6.27
N THR A 93 -12.08 -8.74 -6.78
CA THR A 93 -12.93 -7.81 -7.55
C THR A 93 -13.49 -6.67 -6.69
N LEU A 94 -13.73 -6.88 -5.38
CA LEU A 94 -14.04 -5.79 -4.44
C LEU A 94 -12.92 -4.73 -4.45
N PHE A 95 -11.66 -5.15 -4.39
CA PHE A 95 -10.50 -4.23 -4.40
C PHE A 95 -10.27 -3.59 -5.76
N ILE A 96 -10.50 -4.32 -6.84
CA ILE A 96 -10.49 -3.74 -8.19
C ILE A 96 -11.54 -2.62 -8.29
N GLY A 97 -12.72 -2.85 -7.75
CA GLY A 97 -13.76 -1.83 -7.65
C GLY A 97 -13.30 -0.61 -6.84
N LEU A 98 -12.72 -0.83 -5.66
CA LEU A 98 -12.16 0.25 -4.83
C LEU A 98 -11.11 1.07 -5.58
N ILE A 99 -10.19 0.43 -6.31
CA ILE A 99 -9.16 1.11 -7.09
C ILE A 99 -9.79 1.98 -8.19
N LEU A 100 -10.64 1.38 -9.00
CA LEU A 100 -11.23 2.07 -10.17
C LEU A 100 -12.23 3.17 -9.77
N GLY A 101 -13.01 2.95 -8.72
CA GLY A 101 -13.93 3.95 -8.18
C GLY A 101 -13.22 5.20 -7.64
N GLY A 102 -11.99 5.03 -7.16
CA GLY A 102 -11.18 6.11 -6.59
C GLY A 102 -10.25 6.84 -7.57
N LEU A 103 -10.27 6.55 -8.87
CA LEU A 103 -9.36 7.19 -9.84
C LEU A 103 -9.67 8.67 -10.12
N SER A 104 -10.92 9.10 -9.90
CA SER A 104 -11.35 10.46 -10.25
C SER A 104 -10.49 11.59 -9.66
N PRO A 105 -10.09 11.58 -8.38
CA PRO A 105 -9.22 12.61 -7.81
C PRO A 105 -7.85 12.69 -8.50
N LEU A 106 -7.26 11.54 -8.83
CA LEU A 106 -5.97 11.46 -9.50
C LEU A 106 -6.03 12.04 -10.93
N ILE A 107 -7.02 11.61 -11.71
CA ILE A 107 -7.20 12.07 -13.11
C ILE A 107 -7.37 13.59 -13.16
N LYS A 108 -8.04 14.20 -12.17
CA LYS A 108 -8.24 15.66 -12.12
C LYS A 108 -6.97 16.47 -11.87
N LYS A 109 -5.92 15.85 -11.31
CA LYS A 109 -4.62 16.49 -11.09
C LYS A 109 -3.76 16.54 -12.34
N ILE A 110 -4.12 15.80 -13.38
CA ILE A 110 -3.40 15.77 -14.65
C ILE A 110 -3.88 16.92 -15.52
N ASP A 111 -2.99 17.87 -15.80
CA ASP A 111 -3.23 18.91 -16.78
C ASP A 111 -3.12 18.32 -18.20
N ARG A 112 -4.27 18.06 -18.83
CA ARG A 112 -4.33 17.44 -20.15
C ARG A 112 -3.59 18.22 -21.22
N LYS A 113 -3.47 19.55 -21.08
CA LYS A 113 -2.77 20.41 -22.04
C LYS A 113 -1.25 20.29 -21.94
N LYS A 114 -0.74 19.76 -20.79
CA LYS A 114 0.69 19.56 -20.51
C LYS A 114 1.14 18.11 -20.65
N ILE A 115 0.31 17.23 -21.21
CA ILE A 115 0.70 15.85 -21.47
C ILE A 115 1.69 15.85 -22.65
N GLY A 116 2.97 15.75 -22.33
CA GLY A 116 4.07 15.62 -23.27
C GLY A 116 4.66 14.20 -23.28
N PRO A 117 5.69 13.95 -24.10
CA PRO A 117 6.33 12.63 -24.22
C PRO A 117 6.79 12.07 -22.88
N ALA A 118 7.35 12.89 -21.99
CA ALA A 118 7.79 12.46 -20.66
C ALA A 118 6.64 11.90 -19.81
N ALA A 119 5.45 12.50 -19.87
CA ALA A 119 4.27 12.03 -19.15
C ALA A 119 3.78 10.67 -19.69
N ILE A 120 3.79 10.50 -21.02
CA ILE A 120 3.41 9.25 -21.70
C ILE A 120 4.41 8.15 -21.36
N ILE A 121 5.71 8.44 -21.45
CA ILE A 121 6.77 7.49 -21.10
C ILE A 121 6.65 7.07 -19.64
N ALA A 122 6.44 8.01 -18.72
CA ALA A 122 6.26 7.70 -17.28
C ALA A 122 5.06 6.78 -17.07
N PHE A 123 3.91 7.06 -17.71
CA PHE A 123 2.73 6.20 -17.64
C PHE A 123 3.04 4.79 -18.15
N VAL A 124 3.58 4.66 -19.37
CA VAL A 124 3.81 3.36 -20.02
C VAL A 124 4.83 2.52 -19.27
N LEU A 125 5.97 3.12 -18.87
CA LEU A 125 7.02 2.39 -18.14
C LEU A 125 6.54 1.89 -16.78
N LEU A 126 5.83 2.74 -16.03
CA LEU A 126 5.36 2.37 -14.69
C LEU A 126 4.15 1.42 -14.76
N PHE A 127 3.30 1.54 -15.77
CA PHE A 127 2.25 0.55 -16.08
C PHE A 127 2.86 -0.82 -16.38
N ALA A 128 3.84 -0.85 -17.32
CA ALA A 128 4.52 -2.09 -17.69
C ALA A 128 5.27 -2.73 -16.51
N LEU A 129 5.86 -1.92 -15.62
CA LEU A 129 6.52 -2.41 -14.40
C LEU A 129 5.55 -3.21 -13.52
N ILE A 130 4.34 -2.68 -13.26
CA ILE A 130 3.35 -3.37 -12.43
C ILE A 130 2.85 -4.66 -13.09
N ILE A 131 2.62 -4.64 -14.41
CA ILE A 131 2.24 -5.86 -15.13
C ILE A 131 3.37 -6.89 -15.07
N TRP A 132 4.61 -6.48 -15.30
CA TRP A 132 5.77 -7.37 -15.18
C TRP A 132 5.87 -7.99 -13.78
N MET A 133 5.71 -7.19 -12.71
CA MET A 133 5.68 -7.69 -11.32
C MET A 133 4.51 -8.66 -11.10
N GLY A 134 3.34 -8.39 -11.68
CA GLY A 134 2.16 -9.26 -11.59
C GLY A 134 2.36 -10.63 -12.26
N LEU A 135 3.18 -10.68 -13.31
CA LEU A 135 3.51 -11.91 -14.05
C LEU A 135 4.57 -12.79 -13.35
N GLN A 136 5.27 -12.26 -12.33
CA GLN A 136 6.27 -13.05 -11.62
C GLN A 136 5.62 -14.20 -10.84
N ASN A 137 6.10 -15.42 -11.05
CA ASN A 137 5.64 -16.58 -10.31
C ASN A 137 6.27 -16.60 -8.92
N LYS A 138 5.45 -16.42 -7.88
CA LYS A 138 5.87 -16.35 -6.47
C LYS A 138 6.43 -17.69 -5.97
N ASP A 139 5.96 -18.81 -6.51
CA ASP A 139 6.31 -20.15 -6.05
C ASP A 139 7.71 -20.59 -6.52
N SER A 140 8.25 -19.94 -7.56
CA SER A 140 9.57 -20.25 -8.09
C SER A 140 10.73 -19.54 -7.39
N ILE A 141 10.42 -18.61 -6.46
CA ILE A 141 11.44 -17.81 -5.79
C ILE A 141 11.86 -18.51 -4.50
N GLN A 142 13.13 -18.95 -4.45
CA GLN A 142 13.72 -19.50 -3.22
C GLN A 142 13.92 -18.36 -2.21
N ASN A 143 13.20 -18.42 -1.09
CA ASN A 143 13.39 -17.52 0.03
C ASN A 143 14.24 -18.19 1.10
N ALA A 144 15.24 -17.49 1.62
CA ALA A 144 16.02 -17.94 2.76
C ALA A 144 15.11 -17.97 4.00
N ASP A 145 15.15 -19.10 4.73
CA ASP A 145 14.39 -19.23 5.98
C ASP A 145 15.12 -18.58 7.16
N THR A 146 16.47 -18.60 7.14
CA THR A 146 17.34 -18.01 8.17
C THR A 146 18.50 -17.27 7.47
N ILE A 147 19.01 -16.23 8.12
CA ILE A 147 20.14 -15.43 7.63
C ILE A 147 21.12 -15.24 8.78
N ASP A 148 22.37 -15.64 8.57
CA ASP A 148 23.45 -15.37 9.50
C ASP A 148 23.81 -13.91 9.49
N MET A 149 23.63 -13.23 10.63
CA MET A 149 23.80 -11.78 10.73
C MET A 149 25.27 -11.40 10.93
N ASN A 150 25.80 -10.72 9.93
CA ASN A 150 27.12 -10.07 9.98
C ASN A 150 26.97 -8.61 9.53
N ALA A 151 28.03 -7.81 9.59
CA ALA A 151 27.99 -6.40 9.22
C ALA A 151 27.49 -6.14 7.78
N GLY A 152 27.84 -7.00 6.83
CA GLY A 152 27.35 -6.93 5.46
C GLY A 152 25.85 -7.22 5.37
N GLN A 153 25.36 -8.23 6.08
CA GLN A 153 23.93 -8.56 6.13
C GLN A 153 23.11 -7.48 6.85
N MET A 154 23.65 -6.83 7.88
CA MET A 154 22.99 -5.68 8.50
C MET A 154 22.79 -4.54 7.52
N LEU A 155 23.80 -4.23 6.68
CA LEU A 155 23.66 -3.22 5.62
C LEU A 155 22.61 -3.62 4.60
N ILE A 156 22.60 -4.91 4.19
CA ILE A 156 21.57 -5.45 3.29
C ILE A 156 20.17 -5.30 3.91
N MET A 157 20.01 -5.58 5.22
CA MET A 157 18.73 -5.40 5.91
C MET A 157 18.28 -3.93 5.89
N VAL A 158 19.18 -2.96 6.08
CA VAL A 158 18.85 -1.53 5.94
C VAL A 158 18.36 -1.25 4.51
N LEU A 159 19.08 -1.69 3.49
CA LEU A 159 18.70 -1.48 2.09
C LEU A 159 17.36 -2.14 1.76
N LEU A 160 17.13 -3.35 2.23
CA LEU A 160 15.85 -4.08 2.06
C LEU A 160 14.69 -3.35 2.74
N GLY A 161 14.90 -2.84 3.96
CA GLY A 161 13.92 -2.01 4.66
C GLY A 161 13.59 -0.73 3.88
N MET A 162 14.62 -0.06 3.33
CA MET A 162 14.43 1.12 2.48
C MET A 162 13.61 0.80 1.23
N VAL A 163 13.96 -0.26 0.52
CA VAL A 163 13.26 -0.66 -0.70
C VAL A 163 11.83 -1.10 -0.39
N ALA A 164 11.63 -1.95 0.60
CA ALA A 164 10.30 -2.46 0.98
C ALA A 164 9.35 -1.33 1.39
N SER A 165 9.80 -0.42 2.26
CA SER A 165 8.97 0.70 2.72
C SER A 165 8.77 1.76 1.64
N GLY A 166 9.80 2.04 0.84
CA GLY A 166 9.70 2.93 -0.30
C GLY A 166 8.65 2.46 -1.32
N THR A 167 8.65 1.16 -1.61
CA THR A 167 7.65 0.57 -2.51
C THR A 167 6.23 0.58 -1.92
N MET A 168 6.06 0.54 -0.61
CA MET A 168 4.73 0.70 0.03
C MET A 168 4.14 2.10 -0.16
N ILE A 169 4.98 3.12 -0.28
CA ILE A 169 4.56 4.50 -0.57
C ILE A 169 4.21 4.65 -2.06
N ILE A 170 4.95 3.98 -2.95
CA ILE A 170 4.70 4.04 -4.39
C ILE A 170 3.41 3.28 -4.70
N PRO A 171 2.39 3.94 -5.29
CA PRO A 171 1.14 3.26 -5.65
C PRO A 171 1.39 2.09 -6.61
N GLY A 172 0.64 1.01 -6.42
CA GLY A 172 0.72 -0.17 -7.29
C GLY A 172 1.84 -1.14 -6.96
N VAL A 173 2.84 -0.75 -6.17
CA VAL A 173 3.95 -1.63 -5.80
C VAL A 173 3.71 -2.20 -4.41
N SER A 174 3.80 -3.52 -4.26
CA SER A 174 3.67 -4.20 -2.98
C SER A 174 5.05 -4.46 -2.37
N GLY A 175 5.31 -3.91 -1.18
CA GLY A 175 6.58 -4.10 -0.48
C GLY A 175 6.85 -5.58 -0.12
N SER A 176 5.81 -6.33 0.21
CA SER A 176 5.91 -7.76 0.47
C SER A 176 6.30 -8.55 -0.79
N LEU A 177 5.75 -8.19 -1.95
CA LEU A 177 6.12 -8.81 -3.22
C LEU A 177 7.59 -8.51 -3.56
N VAL A 178 8.05 -7.28 -3.35
CA VAL A 178 9.46 -6.93 -3.60
C VAL A 178 10.38 -7.72 -2.66
N LEU A 179 10.05 -7.86 -1.37
CA LEU A 179 10.81 -8.71 -0.46
C LEU A 179 10.81 -10.18 -0.89
N MET A 180 9.70 -10.68 -1.42
CA MET A 180 9.63 -12.03 -2.01
C MET A 180 10.58 -12.16 -3.21
N LEU A 181 10.50 -11.23 -4.17
CA LEU A 181 11.36 -11.22 -5.37
C LEU A 181 12.84 -11.16 -5.02
N LEU A 182 13.19 -10.49 -3.93
CA LEU A 182 14.56 -10.41 -3.42
C LEU A 182 14.97 -11.62 -2.54
N GLY A 183 14.04 -12.55 -2.25
CA GLY A 183 14.32 -13.77 -1.49
C GLY A 183 14.36 -13.61 0.03
N TYR A 184 13.92 -12.47 0.58
CA TYR A 184 14.05 -12.16 2.02
C TYR A 184 12.73 -12.15 2.79
N TYR A 185 11.59 -12.38 2.11
CA TYR A 185 10.27 -12.28 2.74
C TYR A 185 10.09 -13.25 3.91
N LYS A 186 10.47 -14.53 3.73
CA LYS A 186 10.33 -15.55 4.79
C LYS A 186 11.22 -15.26 5.98
N ALA A 187 12.47 -14.83 5.75
CA ALA A 187 13.39 -14.49 6.82
C ALA A 187 12.87 -13.31 7.67
N VAL A 188 12.41 -12.23 7.02
CA VAL A 188 11.86 -11.05 7.74
C VAL A 188 10.58 -11.41 8.50
N THR A 189 9.64 -12.13 7.88
CA THR A 189 8.39 -12.53 8.53
C THR A 189 8.61 -13.57 9.61
N GLY A 190 9.59 -14.48 9.45
CA GLY A 190 10.02 -15.45 10.45
C GLY A 190 10.61 -14.76 11.67
N ALA A 191 11.54 -13.83 11.47
CA ALA A 191 12.12 -13.03 12.55
C ALA A 191 11.04 -12.23 13.32
N LEU A 192 10.07 -11.65 12.61
CA LEU A 192 8.97 -10.92 13.24
C LEU A 192 8.07 -11.85 14.10
N LYS A 193 7.75 -13.05 13.60
CA LYS A 193 7.00 -14.06 14.37
C LYS A 193 7.76 -14.52 15.61
N THR A 194 9.05 -14.85 15.48
CA THR A 194 9.90 -15.27 16.60
C THR A 194 10.02 -14.16 17.65
N PHE A 195 10.23 -12.92 17.22
CA PHE A 195 10.27 -11.75 18.10
C PHE A 195 8.95 -11.57 18.85
N GLY A 196 7.81 -11.63 18.13
CA GLY A 196 6.48 -11.50 18.74
C GLY A 196 6.20 -12.60 19.77
N HIS A 197 6.55 -13.86 19.45
CA HIS A 197 6.40 -14.97 20.38
C HIS A 197 7.29 -14.81 21.62
N ALA A 198 8.57 -14.46 21.44
CA ALA A 198 9.51 -14.23 22.53
C ALA A 198 9.06 -13.06 23.43
N LEU A 199 8.50 -11.99 22.84
CA LEU A 199 7.96 -10.85 23.58
C LEU A 199 6.77 -11.25 24.46
N LEU A 200 5.83 -12.03 23.93
CA LEU A 200 4.65 -12.50 24.68
C LEU A 200 5.03 -13.42 25.84
N HIS A 201 6.11 -14.18 25.72
CA HIS A 201 6.61 -15.11 26.76
C HIS A 201 7.72 -14.51 27.63
N VAL A 202 8.08 -13.22 27.39
CA VAL A 202 9.16 -12.50 28.12
C VAL A 202 10.50 -13.24 28.03
N ASP A 203 10.75 -13.92 26.92
CA ASP A 203 11.99 -14.67 26.67
C ASP A 203 13.04 -13.77 26.00
N PHE A 204 13.84 -13.08 26.82
CA PHE A 204 14.89 -12.15 26.34
C PHE A 204 16.02 -12.88 25.58
N ALA A 205 16.28 -14.16 25.87
CA ALA A 205 17.30 -14.92 25.17
C ALA A 205 16.89 -15.21 23.72
N ALA A 206 15.62 -15.55 23.50
CA ALA A 206 15.07 -15.79 22.16
C ALA A 206 14.89 -14.51 21.33
N MET A 207 14.92 -13.31 21.95
CA MET A 207 14.82 -12.03 21.24
C MET A 207 16.10 -11.63 20.50
N GLY A 208 17.27 -12.13 20.90
CA GLY A 208 18.58 -11.62 20.44
C GLY A 208 18.73 -11.67 18.91
N GLN A 209 18.57 -12.83 18.31
CA GLN A 209 18.71 -13.02 16.86
C GLN A 209 17.68 -12.21 16.05
N PRO A 210 16.37 -12.27 16.36
CA PRO A 210 15.38 -11.43 15.68
C PRO A 210 15.68 -9.95 15.77
N VAL A 211 16.13 -9.42 16.90
CA VAL A 211 16.46 -7.99 17.08
C VAL A 211 17.62 -7.58 16.19
N LEU A 212 18.70 -8.39 16.12
CA LEU A 212 19.84 -8.12 15.24
C LEU A 212 19.45 -7.98 13.77
N MET A 213 18.41 -8.70 13.35
CA MET A 213 17.90 -8.63 11.97
C MET A 213 16.88 -7.50 11.79
N LEU A 214 15.91 -7.39 12.69
CA LEU A 214 14.79 -6.46 12.56
C LEU A 214 15.21 -5.00 12.82
N LEU A 215 16.20 -4.73 13.66
CA LEU A 215 16.62 -3.37 13.97
C LEU A 215 17.22 -2.64 12.75
N PRO A 216 18.19 -3.21 12.01
CA PRO A 216 18.66 -2.61 10.77
C PRO A 216 17.54 -2.47 9.72
N PHE A 217 16.67 -3.46 9.62
CA PHE A 217 15.51 -3.43 8.72
C PHE A 217 14.56 -2.27 9.07
N LEU A 218 14.25 -2.03 10.34
CA LEU A 218 13.44 -0.91 10.81
C LEU A 218 14.09 0.45 10.53
N ILE A 219 15.41 0.56 10.73
CA ILE A 219 16.15 1.77 10.32
C ILE A 219 15.96 2.01 8.82
N GLY A 220 16.12 0.97 8.02
CA GLY A 220 15.84 1.02 6.58
C GLY A 220 14.42 1.46 6.26
N ILE A 221 13.42 0.95 6.96
CA ILE A 221 12.01 1.35 6.78
C ILE A 221 11.86 2.85 6.99
N VAL A 222 12.39 3.40 8.07
CA VAL A 222 12.30 4.84 8.36
C VAL A 222 12.97 5.65 7.24
N LEU A 223 14.20 5.29 6.85
CA LEU A 223 14.92 5.98 5.78
C LEU A 223 14.20 5.90 4.43
N GLY A 224 13.62 4.74 4.11
CA GLY A 224 12.87 4.53 2.87
C GLY A 224 11.57 5.34 2.81
N ILE A 225 10.80 5.36 3.90
CA ILE A 225 9.58 6.17 4.00
C ILE A 225 9.90 7.65 3.74
N PHE A 226 10.85 8.22 4.48
CA PHE A 226 11.19 9.64 4.34
C PHE A 226 11.86 9.94 3.00
N GLY A 227 12.77 9.08 2.54
CA GLY A 227 13.49 9.26 1.28
C GLY A 227 12.57 9.24 0.08
N VAL A 228 11.70 8.22 -0.03
CA VAL A 228 10.77 8.09 -1.15
C VAL A 228 9.65 9.14 -1.06
N ALA A 229 9.12 9.44 0.13
CA ALA A 229 8.13 10.51 0.28
C ALA A 229 8.68 11.87 -0.19
N LYS A 230 9.92 12.22 0.20
CA LYS A 230 10.60 13.44 -0.29
C LYS A 230 10.83 13.43 -1.79
N LEU A 231 11.22 12.29 -2.36
CA LEU A 231 11.40 12.15 -3.80
C LEU A 231 10.08 12.41 -4.54
N ILE A 232 8.99 11.82 -4.07
CA ILE A 232 7.67 12.00 -4.67
C ILE A 232 7.20 13.45 -4.54
N GLU A 233 7.36 14.06 -3.37
CA GLU A 233 7.02 15.46 -3.15
C GLU A 233 7.80 16.38 -4.12
N TRP A 234 9.11 16.16 -4.25
CA TRP A 234 9.94 16.90 -5.19
C TRP A 234 9.52 16.70 -6.65
N LEU A 235 9.26 15.45 -7.06
CA LEU A 235 8.80 15.13 -8.42
C LEU A 235 7.46 15.80 -8.71
N THR A 236 6.53 15.75 -7.76
CA THR A 236 5.20 16.35 -7.90
C THR A 236 5.29 17.89 -7.99
N ALA A 237 6.21 18.51 -7.25
CA ALA A 237 6.43 19.96 -7.32
C ALA A 237 7.09 20.39 -8.65
N LYS A 238 8.09 19.61 -9.14
CA LYS A 238 8.86 19.99 -10.33
C LYS A 238 8.26 19.52 -11.64
N TYR A 239 7.67 18.32 -11.66
CA TYR A 239 7.11 17.66 -12.84
C TYR A 239 5.70 17.11 -12.60
N PRO A 240 4.72 17.95 -12.20
CA PRO A 240 3.41 17.46 -11.71
C PRO A 240 2.69 16.55 -12.71
N THR A 241 2.56 16.97 -13.96
CA THR A 241 1.83 16.20 -15.00
C THR A 241 2.49 14.84 -15.25
N ALA A 242 3.82 14.78 -15.40
CA ALA A 242 4.53 13.53 -15.64
C ALA A 242 4.44 12.59 -14.41
N THR A 243 4.56 13.14 -13.21
CA THR A 243 4.46 12.38 -11.96
C THR A 243 3.06 11.78 -11.79
N TYR A 244 2.00 12.58 -11.95
CA TYR A 244 0.63 12.08 -11.83
C TYR A 244 0.25 11.12 -12.97
N CYS A 245 0.79 11.29 -14.19
CA CYS A 245 0.63 10.29 -15.26
C CYS A 245 1.34 8.98 -14.91
N GLY A 246 2.55 9.03 -14.34
CA GLY A 246 3.25 7.85 -13.85
C GLY A 246 2.48 7.14 -12.73
N VAL A 247 1.99 7.88 -11.74
CA VAL A 247 1.13 7.34 -10.67
C VAL A 247 -0.16 6.73 -11.26
N LEU A 248 -0.77 7.37 -12.26
CA LEU A 248 -1.93 6.81 -12.95
C LEU A 248 -1.58 5.49 -13.66
N GLY A 249 -0.40 5.38 -14.27
CA GLY A 249 0.09 4.13 -14.87
C GLY A 249 0.18 3.00 -13.85
N LEU A 250 0.80 3.26 -12.70
CA LEU A 250 0.89 2.31 -11.58
C LEU A 250 -0.49 1.85 -11.10
N VAL A 251 -1.38 2.80 -10.82
CA VAL A 251 -2.72 2.51 -10.27
C VAL A 251 -3.62 1.83 -11.30
N ALA A 252 -3.56 2.24 -12.57
CA ALA A 252 -4.35 1.62 -13.64
C ALA A 252 -3.91 0.18 -13.98
N ALA A 253 -2.63 -0.14 -13.80
CA ALA A 253 -2.11 -1.50 -13.96
C ALA A 253 -2.48 -2.43 -12.79
N SER A 254 -2.69 -1.90 -11.58
CA SER A 254 -2.94 -2.70 -10.38
C SER A 254 -4.14 -3.65 -10.49
N PRO A 255 -5.32 -3.27 -11.05
CA PRO A 255 -6.42 -4.18 -11.30
C PRO A 255 -6.06 -5.37 -12.19
N LEU A 256 -5.30 -5.12 -13.24
CA LEU A 256 -4.86 -6.17 -14.16
C LEU A 256 -3.85 -7.11 -13.49
N ALA A 257 -2.88 -6.56 -12.77
CA ALA A 257 -1.91 -7.35 -12.02
C ALA A 257 -2.60 -8.22 -10.95
N LEU A 258 -3.62 -7.69 -10.28
CA LEU A 258 -4.42 -8.44 -9.30
C LEU A 258 -5.20 -9.58 -9.97
N LEU A 259 -5.83 -9.34 -11.12
CA LEU A 259 -6.52 -10.38 -11.89
C LEU A 259 -5.56 -11.48 -12.39
N ILE A 260 -4.37 -11.11 -12.86
CA ILE A 260 -3.34 -12.08 -13.30
C ILE A 260 -2.94 -13.01 -12.14
N GLN A 261 -2.88 -12.48 -10.91
CA GLN A 261 -2.49 -13.26 -9.73
C GLN A 261 -3.64 -14.02 -9.07
N THR A 262 -4.90 -13.75 -9.49
CA THR A 262 -6.09 -14.39 -8.93
C THR A 262 -6.28 -15.78 -9.50
N ASN A 263 -6.43 -16.76 -8.63
CA ASN A 263 -6.84 -18.10 -9.07
C ASN A 263 -8.35 -18.07 -9.36
N MET A 264 -8.70 -18.16 -10.64
CA MET A 264 -10.10 -18.11 -11.08
C MET A 264 -10.85 -19.44 -10.85
N GLY A 265 -10.13 -20.55 -10.60
CA GLY A 265 -10.73 -21.87 -10.41
C GLY A 265 -11.71 -22.25 -11.53
N SER A 266 -12.74 -22.99 -11.20
CA SER A 266 -13.88 -23.25 -12.10
C SER A 266 -14.88 -22.11 -12.05
N LEU A 267 -14.98 -21.34 -13.14
CA LEU A 267 -15.95 -20.23 -13.24
C LEU A 267 -17.37 -20.77 -13.25
N SER A 268 -18.12 -20.53 -12.18
CA SER A 268 -19.57 -20.77 -12.13
C SER A 268 -20.32 -19.44 -12.30
N VAL A 269 -21.58 -19.52 -12.76
CA VAL A 269 -22.46 -18.34 -12.89
C VAL A 269 -22.57 -17.61 -11.55
N GLY A 270 -22.71 -18.33 -10.44
CA GLY A 270 -22.79 -17.75 -9.09
C GLY A 270 -21.53 -17.00 -8.70
N LEU A 271 -20.33 -17.53 -9.03
CA LEU A 271 -19.04 -16.88 -8.75
C LEU A 271 -18.90 -15.57 -9.54
N VAL A 272 -19.27 -15.57 -10.82
CA VAL A 272 -19.23 -14.37 -11.68
C VAL A 272 -20.20 -13.30 -11.16
N VAL A 273 -21.42 -13.68 -10.79
CA VAL A 273 -22.41 -12.75 -10.21
C VAL A 273 -21.87 -12.15 -8.90
N ALA A 274 -21.30 -12.98 -8.02
CA ALA A 274 -20.68 -12.50 -6.78
C ALA A 274 -19.55 -11.51 -7.06
N ALA A 275 -18.67 -11.80 -8.04
CA ALA A 275 -17.57 -10.93 -8.45
C ALA A 275 -18.06 -9.57 -8.98
N VAL A 276 -19.14 -9.55 -9.77
CA VAL A 276 -19.75 -8.30 -10.27
C VAL A 276 -20.35 -7.48 -9.13
N ILE A 277 -21.02 -8.14 -8.19
CA ILE A 277 -21.63 -7.46 -7.02
C ILE A 277 -20.54 -6.85 -6.14
N THR A 278 -19.50 -7.62 -5.81
CA THR A 278 -18.40 -7.12 -4.96
C THR A 278 -17.61 -6.00 -5.64
N PHE A 279 -17.38 -6.10 -6.96
CA PHE A 279 -16.83 -5.01 -7.75
C PHE A 279 -17.68 -3.73 -7.64
N ALA A 280 -19.00 -3.83 -7.83
CA ALA A 280 -19.90 -2.69 -7.75
C ALA A 280 -19.92 -2.05 -6.35
N ILE A 281 -19.88 -2.88 -5.30
CA ILE A 281 -19.80 -2.43 -3.90
C ILE A 281 -18.48 -1.66 -3.69
N GLY A 282 -17.33 -2.24 -4.08
CA GLY A 282 -16.02 -1.61 -3.96
C GLY A 282 -15.96 -0.28 -4.72
N PHE A 283 -16.46 -0.27 -5.96
CA PHE A 283 -16.52 0.94 -6.78
C PHE A 283 -17.36 2.04 -6.13
N ALA A 284 -18.54 1.70 -5.64
CA ALA A 284 -19.44 2.65 -4.99
C ALA A 284 -18.82 3.23 -3.70
N ILE A 285 -18.21 2.40 -2.86
CA ILE A 285 -17.51 2.84 -1.63
C ILE A 285 -16.43 3.87 -1.98
N ALA A 286 -15.52 3.52 -2.91
CA ALA A 286 -14.40 4.39 -3.27
C ALA A 286 -14.88 5.69 -3.95
N TRP A 287 -15.88 5.59 -4.83
CA TRP A 287 -16.46 6.76 -5.50
C TRP A 287 -17.12 7.73 -4.51
N LEU A 288 -17.87 7.22 -3.54
CA LEU A 288 -18.50 8.03 -2.48
C LEU A 288 -17.44 8.72 -1.60
N LEU A 289 -16.43 7.97 -1.15
CA LEU A 289 -15.33 8.52 -0.35
C LEU A 289 -14.51 9.56 -1.13
N ALA A 290 -14.24 9.32 -2.42
CA ALA A 290 -13.54 10.26 -3.28
C ALA A 290 -14.35 11.53 -3.57
N LYS A 291 -15.69 11.44 -3.63
CA LYS A 291 -16.57 12.60 -3.84
C LYS A 291 -16.54 13.55 -2.63
N HIS A 292 -16.55 13.01 -1.42
CA HIS A 292 -16.51 13.80 -0.17
C HIS A 292 -15.11 14.39 0.15
N SER A 293 -14.06 13.92 -0.53
CA SER A 293 -12.70 14.49 -0.41
C SER A 293 -12.60 15.96 -0.88
N LYS A 294 -13.57 16.45 -1.64
CA LYS A 294 -13.62 17.82 -2.14
C LYS A 294 -14.17 18.83 -1.14
N GLU A 295 -14.89 18.38 -0.12
CA GLU A 295 -15.50 19.26 0.87
C GLU A 295 -14.56 19.57 2.04
N ASP A 296 -13.45 18.82 2.15
CA ASP A 296 -12.49 18.92 3.26
C ASP A 296 -11.18 19.67 2.88
N ALA A 297 -11.03 20.10 1.61
CA ALA A 297 -9.87 20.83 1.08
C ALA A 297 -10.22 22.31 0.84
#